data_cc2be6e923c6094ae34fe2ee44d5bce2
#
_entry.id   cc2be6e923c6094ae34fe2ee44d5bce2
#
_cell.length_a   1.000
_cell.length_b   1.000
_cell.length_c   1.000
_cell.angle_alpha   90.00
_cell.angle_beta   90.00
_cell.angle_gamma   90.00
#
_symmetry.space_group_name_H-M   'P 1'
#
loop_
_entity.id
_entity.type
_entity.pdbx_description
1 polymer ?
#
loop_
_entity_poly.entity_id
_entity_poly.type
_entity_poly.pdbx_seq_one_letter_code
_entity_poly.pdbx_strand_id
1 'polypeptide(L)'
;ETDSGKADMITGKVVANLQWSGDGVYTMDQAEDDNFYLDWAVPEECTNLWFDGWVMLKSGIGEDAAKKQAAEAFINFLSRPDSAVRNMYYIGYTSAIAGGDSPLVFEYADWTYGAEDDEEDTIEYPLGYFFVGDNENEDYVITAPAEQAHRQLSAQYPSQEEIDRSAVMMYFDDEGNANINQMW
;
A
#
# COMPACT_ATOMS: atom_id res chain seq x y z
N GLU A 1 -1.96 18.14 3.17
CA GLU A 1 -3.08 17.67 3.92
C GLU A 1 -3.84 16.55 3.22
N THR A 2 -3.94 15.37 3.84
CA THR A 2 -4.36 14.13 3.18
C THR A 2 -5.83 14.07 2.81
N ASP A 3 -6.73 14.56 3.66
CA ASP A 3 -8.18 14.38 3.43
C ASP A 3 -8.79 15.40 2.48
N SER A 4 -8.48 16.67 2.64
CA SER A 4 -9.02 17.70 1.75
C SER A 4 -8.37 17.66 0.36
N GLY A 5 -7.11 17.23 0.27
CA GLY A 5 -6.39 17.09 -0.99
C GLY A 5 -7.03 16.12 -1.98
N LYS A 6 -7.64 15.03 -1.50
CA LYS A 6 -8.34 14.06 -2.34
C LYS A 6 -9.46 14.71 -3.17
N ALA A 7 -10.35 15.41 -2.51
CA ALA A 7 -11.48 16.08 -3.18
C ALA A 7 -11.02 17.17 -4.17
N ASP A 8 -9.96 17.89 -3.84
CA ASP A 8 -9.41 18.91 -4.71
C ASP A 8 -8.69 18.31 -5.94
N MET A 9 -8.07 17.14 -5.82
CA MET A 9 -7.52 16.38 -6.95
C MET A 9 -8.61 15.84 -7.87
N ILE A 10 -9.61 15.12 -7.31
CA ILE A 10 -10.71 14.53 -8.08
C ILE A 10 -11.46 15.57 -8.90
N THR A 11 -11.63 16.77 -8.34
CA THR A 11 -12.32 17.88 -9.04
C THR A 11 -11.42 18.72 -9.97
N GLY A 12 -10.14 18.34 -10.10
CA GLY A 12 -9.18 19.08 -10.93
C GLY A 12 -8.84 20.49 -10.40
N LYS A 13 -9.13 20.75 -9.14
CA LYS A 13 -8.87 22.05 -8.51
C LYS A 13 -7.38 22.26 -8.17
N VAL A 14 -6.67 21.17 -7.91
CA VAL A 14 -5.22 21.13 -7.77
C VAL A 14 -4.62 20.13 -8.75
N VAL A 15 -3.37 20.35 -9.16
CA VAL A 15 -2.68 19.56 -10.20
C VAL A 15 -1.68 18.56 -9.60
N ALA A 16 -1.36 18.69 -8.32
CA ALA A 16 -0.49 17.75 -7.61
C ALA A 16 -0.82 17.78 -6.12
N ASN A 17 -0.73 16.61 -5.47
CA ASN A 17 -0.94 16.46 -4.04
C ASN A 17 -0.04 15.36 -3.48
N LEU A 18 0.53 15.58 -2.31
CA LEU A 18 1.25 14.55 -1.57
C LEU A 18 0.26 13.75 -0.74
N GLN A 19 0.15 12.46 -1.03
CA GLN A 19 -0.83 11.56 -0.42
C GLN A 19 -0.18 10.27 0.09
N TRP A 20 -0.88 9.57 0.98
CA TRP A 20 -0.65 8.17 1.28
C TRP A 20 -1.02 7.31 0.08
N SER A 21 -0.34 6.19 -0.12
CA SER A 21 -0.53 5.34 -1.30
C SER A 21 -1.98 4.86 -1.49
N GLY A 22 -2.65 4.38 -0.43
CA GLY A 22 -4.05 3.97 -0.54
C GLY A 22 -5.03 5.13 -0.75
N ASP A 23 -4.74 6.34 -0.22
CA ASP A 23 -5.50 7.54 -0.57
C ASP A 23 -5.27 7.94 -2.03
N GLY A 24 -4.07 7.69 -2.57
CA GLY A 24 -3.76 7.86 -3.99
C GLY A 24 -4.59 6.93 -4.86
N VAL A 25 -4.66 5.63 -4.53
CA VAL A 25 -5.52 4.65 -5.21
C VAL A 25 -6.97 5.12 -5.22
N TYR A 26 -7.54 5.42 -4.05
CA TYR A 26 -8.91 5.93 -3.96
C TYR A 26 -9.14 7.19 -4.81
N THR A 27 -8.18 8.11 -4.83
CA THR A 27 -8.29 9.36 -5.59
C THR A 27 -8.27 9.11 -7.09
N MET A 28 -7.42 8.20 -7.57
CA MET A 28 -7.38 7.78 -8.97
C MET A 28 -8.68 7.08 -9.38
N ASP A 29 -9.18 6.12 -8.60
CA ASP A 29 -10.43 5.41 -8.87
C ASP A 29 -11.62 6.37 -8.99
N GLN A 30 -11.74 7.32 -8.06
CA GLN A 30 -12.83 8.30 -8.09
C GLN A 30 -12.71 9.30 -9.25
N ALA A 31 -11.50 9.66 -9.65
CA ALA A 31 -11.28 10.55 -10.80
C ALA A 31 -11.64 9.84 -12.12
N GLU A 32 -11.36 8.56 -12.24
CA GLU A 32 -11.71 7.74 -13.41
C GLU A 32 -13.23 7.62 -13.62
N ASP A 33 -14.01 7.51 -12.54
CA ASP A 33 -15.47 7.53 -12.59
C ASP A 33 -16.00 8.80 -13.28
N ASP A 34 -15.25 9.90 -13.18
CA ASP A 34 -15.55 11.19 -13.83
C ASP A 34 -14.79 11.39 -15.17
N ASN A 35 -14.14 10.35 -15.71
CA ASN A 35 -13.29 10.37 -16.91
C ASN A 35 -12.10 11.36 -16.78
N PHE A 36 -11.57 11.51 -15.58
CA PHE A 36 -10.41 12.32 -15.29
C PHE A 36 -9.27 11.42 -14.80
N TYR A 37 -8.15 11.39 -15.51
CA TYR A 37 -7.05 10.47 -15.25
C TYR A 37 -5.95 11.16 -14.44
N LEU A 38 -5.50 10.50 -13.39
CA LEU A 38 -4.42 10.92 -12.50
C LEU A 38 -3.30 9.89 -12.51
N ASP A 39 -2.07 10.36 -12.37
CA ASP A 39 -0.89 9.52 -12.24
C ASP A 39 -0.38 9.52 -10.80
N TRP A 40 0.31 8.45 -10.46
CA TRP A 40 1.06 8.28 -9.23
C TRP A 40 2.56 8.32 -9.51
N ALA A 41 3.33 8.99 -8.67
CA ALA A 41 4.78 9.01 -8.75
C ALA A 41 5.43 8.98 -7.38
N VAL A 42 6.47 8.17 -7.24
CA VAL A 42 7.38 8.20 -6.09
C VAL A 42 8.59 9.07 -6.47
N PRO A 43 8.89 10.15 -5.72
CA PRO A 43 10.02 11.04 -6.02
C PRO A 43 11.35 10.30 -6.11
N GLU A 44 12.22 10.70 -7.06
CA GLU A 44 13.55 10.11 -7.24
C GLU A 44 14.45 10.30 -6.02
N GLU A 45 14.25 11.38 -5.27
CA GLU A 45 15.05 11.70 -4.10
C GLU A 45 14.82 10.73 -2.95
N CYS A 46 13.56 10.46 -2.62
CA CYS A 46 13.17 9.57 -1.52
C CYS A 46 11.66 9.67 -1.24
N THR A 47 11.11 8.67 -0.60
CA THR A 47 9.78 8.74 0.03
C THR A 47 9.78 8.05 1.39
N ASN A 48 8.73 8.27 2.17
CA ASN A 48 8.53 7.56 3.43
C ASN A 48 7.95 6.16 3.15
N LEU A 49 8.67 5.13 3.55
CA LEU A 49 8.15 3.77 3.63
C LEU A 49 7.64 3.54 5.06
N TRP A 50 6.38 3.17 5.20
CA TRP A 50 5.74 3.04 6.50
C TRP A 50 4.98 1.71 6.62
N PHE A 51 4.79 1.29 7.86
CA PHE A 51 4.08 0.07 8.20
C PHE A 51 3.20 0.33 9.42
N ASP A 52 1.91 0.05 9.29
CA ASP A 52 1.01 0.02 10.42
C ASP A 52 1.03 -1.36 11.08
N GLY A 53 0.94 -1.38 12.39
CA GLY A 53 0.99 -2.62 13.16
C GLY A 53 -0.06 -2.67 14.26
N TRP A 54 -0.57 -3.85 14.53
CA TRP A 54 -1.42 -4.11 15.67
C TRP A 54 -0.60 -4.11 16.96
N VAL A 55 -1.08 -3.38 17.96
CA VAL A 55 -0.47 -3.37 19.30
C VAL A 55 -1.49 -3.72 20.37
N MET A 56 -1.05 -4.48 21.36
CA MET A 56 -1.83 -4.76 22.58
C MET A 56 -1.28 -3.94 23.72
N LEU A 57 -2.10 -3.02 24.27
CA LEU A 57 -1.70 -2.20 25.39
C LEU A 57 -1.64 -3.05 26.67
N LYS A 58 -0.48 -3.06 27.35
CA LYS A 58 -0.31 -3.76 28.63
C LYS A 58 -1.34 -3.32 29.68
N SER A 59 -1.64 -2.01 29.74
CA SER A 59 -2.65 -1.47 30.63
C SER A 59 -4.08 -1.90 30.29
N GLY A 60 -4.36 -2.19 29.01
CA GLY A 60 -5.69 -2.63 28.57
C GLY A 60 -5.92 -4.13 28.75
N ILE A 61 -4.89 -4.93 28.49
CA ILE A 61 -4.92 -6.40 28.65
C ILE A 61 -4.77 -6.78 30.13
N GLY A 62 -3.83 -6.15 30.87
CA GLY A 62 -3.49 -6.49 32.24
C GLY A 62 -3.07 -7.95 32.40
N GLU A 63 -3.50 -8.58 33.47
CA GLU A 63 -3.30 -10.01 33.75
C GLU A 63 -4.47 -10.89 33.25
N ASP A 64 -5.40 -10.34 32.46
CA ASP A 64 -6.58 -11.03 31.98
C ASP A 64 -6.22 -11.90 30.74
N ALA A 65 -6.03 -13.19 30.98
CA ALA A 65 -5.68 -14.15 29.92
C ALA A 65 -6.78 -14.27 28.84
N ALA A 66 -8.06 -14.11 29.21
CA ALA A 66 -9.16 -14.20 28.26
C ALA A 66 -9.17 -12.99 27.31
N LYS A 67 -8.90 -11.78 27.80
CA LYS A 67 -8.73 -10.59 26.95
C LYS A 67 -7.55 -10.74 26.00
N LYS A 68 -6.41 -11.24 26.50
CA LYS A 68 -5.24 -11.49 25.68
C LYS A 68 -5.55 -12.47 24.55
N GLN A 69 -6.16 -13.62 24.88
CA GLN A 69 -6.54 -14.62 23.90
C GLN A 69 -7.53 -14.07 22.85
N ALA A 70 -8.51 -13.28 23.25
CA ALA A 70 -9.46 -12.66 22.34
C ALA A 70 -8.77 -11.65 21.38
N ALA A 71 -7.84 -10.84 21.88
CA ALA A 71 -7.07 -9.89 21.08
C ALA A 71 -6.18 -10.63 20.05
N GLU A 72 -5.47 -11.67 20.48
CA GLU A 72 -4.65 -12.52 19.59
C GLU A 72 -5.51 -13.21 18.53
N ALA A 73 -6.67 -13.74 18.90
CA ALA A 73 -7.60 -14.36 17.97
C ALA A 73 -8.14 -13.36 16.93
N PHE A 74 -8.41 -12.12 17.33
CA PHE A 74 -8.83 -11.05 16.43
C PHE A 74 -7.73 -10.66 15.44
N ILE A 75 -6.49 -10.48 15.92
CA ILE A 75 -5.34 -10.18 15.07
C ILE A 75 -5.11 -11.32 14.07
N ASN A 76 -5.15 -12.57 14.53
CA ASN A 76 -5.01 -13.74 13.68
C ASN A 76 -6.13 -13.83 12.62
N PHE A 77 -7.36 -13.49 12.98
CA PHE A 77 -8.47 -13.43 12.02
C PHE A 77 -8.24 -12.38 10.94
N LEU A 78 -7.78 -11.17 11.30
CA LEU A 78 -7.48 -10.10 10.34
C LEU A 78 -6.26 -10.42 9.46
N SER A 79 -5.33 -11.24 9.97
CA SER A 79 -4.13 -11.66 9.23
C SER A 79 -4.35 -12.87 8.31
N ARG A 80 -5.56 -13.40 8.24
CA ARG A 80 -5.90 -14.45 7.27
C ARG A 80 -5.90 -13.85 5.86
N PRO A 81 -5.43 -14.60 4.83
CA PRO A 81 -5.43 -14.12 3.44
C PRO A 81 -6.79 -13.63 2.96
N ASP A 82 -7.87 -14.34 3.28
CA ASP A 82 -9.24 -13.96 2.90
C ASP A 82 -9.72 -12.68 3.60
N SER A 83 -9.28 -12.40 4.82
CA SER A 83 -9.56 -11.15 5.53
C SER A 83 -8.71 -10.00 4.99
N ALA A 84 -7.43 -10.27 4.69
CA ALA A 84 -6.51 -9.29 4.10
C ALA A 84 -7.03 -8.79 2.75
N VAL A 85 -7.42 -9.70 1.85
CA VAL A 85 -8.01 -9.35 0.54
C VAL A 85 -9.26 -8.49 0.69
N ARG A 86 -10.17 -8.83 1.61
CA ARG A 86 -11.36 -8.00 1.86
C ARG A 86 -11.00 -6.59 2.34
N ASN A 87 -10.02 -6.48 3.23
CA ASN A 87 -9.55 -5.18 3.69
C ASN A 87 -8.95 -4.36 2.54
N MET A 88 -8.07 -4.97 1.74
CA MET A 88 -7.47 -4.31 0.57
C MET A 88 -8.55 -3.81 -0.40
N TYR A 89 -9.54 -4.64 -0.70
CA TYR A 89 -10.65 -4.26 -1.58
C TYR A 89 -11.44 -3.05 -1.09
N TYR A 90 -11.68 -2.95 0.23
CA TYR A 90 -12.51 -1.86 0.78
C TYR A 90 -11.74 -0.58 1.08
N ILE A 91 -10.45 -0.65 1.39
CA ILE A 91 -9.69 0.51 1.85
C ILE A 91 -8.60 0.98 0.88
N GLY A 92 -8.29 0.21 -0.18
CA GLY A 92 -7.29 0.56 -1.18
C GLY A 92 -5.83 0.49 -0.70
N TYR A 93 -5.57 0.08 0.54
CA TYR A 93 -4.22 -0.05 1.09
C TYR A 93 -3.69 -1.47 0.95
N THR A 94 -2.41 -1.60 0.64
CA THR A 94 -1.72 -2.90 0.55
C THR A 94 -1.58 -3.53 1.93
N SER A 95 -1.94 -4.80 2.04
CA SER A 95 -1.69 -5.58 3.25
C SER A 95 -0.23 -6.03 3.32
N ALA A 96 0.34 -6.06 4.53
CA ALA A 96 1.62 -6.74 4.77
C ALA A 96 1.50 -8.28 4.76
N ILE A 97 0.29 -8.81 4.57
CA ILE A 97 0.03 -10.25 4.47
C ILE A 97 0.22 -10.68 3.02
N ALA A 98 1.32 -11.36 2.75
CA ALA A 98 1.61 -11.92 1.42
C ALA A 98 0.85 -13.24 1.11
N GLY A 99 0.32 -13.91 2.14
CA GLY A 99 -0.50 -15.11 1.98
C GLY A 99 0.20 -16.42 2.34
N GLY A 100 1.53 -16.46 2.44
CA GLY A 100 2.29 -17.70 2.69
C GLY A 100 2.02 -18.75 1.60
N ASP A 101 1.50 -19.92 1.98
CA ASP A 101 1.15 -20.99 1.03
C ASP A 101 -0.18 -20.73 0.28
N SER A 102 -0.89 -19.64 0.59
CA SER A 102 -2.15 -19.29 -0.08
C SER A 102 -1.89 -18.31 -1.23
N PRO A 103 -2.30 -18.62 -2.47
CA PRO A 103 -2.12 -17.73 -3.60
C PRO A 103 -3.10 -16.55 -3.60
N LEU A 104 -4.08 -16.54 -2.70
CA LEU A 104 -5.25 -15.65 -2.75
C LEU A 104 -4.90 -14.15 -2.82
N VAL A 105 -3.84 -13.71 -2.14
CA VAL A 105 -3.45 -12.30 -2.13
C VAL A 105 -2.79 -11.91 -3.46
N PHE A 106 -1.98 -12.79 -4.04
CA PHE A 106 -1.43 -12.59 -5.38
C PHE A 106 -2.51 -12.66 -6.45
N GLU A 107 -3.38 -13.66 -6.40
CA GLU A 107 -4.54 -13.78 -7.30
C GLU A 107 -5.43 -12.53 -7.25
N TYR A 108 -5.58 -11.92 -6.08
CA TYR A 108 -6.33 -10.66 -5.94
C TYR A 108 -5.60 -9.49 -6.65
N ALA A 109 -4.29 -9.39 -6.52
CA ALA A 109 -3.51 -8.36 -7.18
C ALA A 109 -3.55 -8.53 -8.72
N ASP A 110 -3.41 -9.75 -9.21
CA ASP A 110 -3.52 -10.10 -10.63
C ASP A 110 -4.93 -9.83 -11.18
N TRP A 111 -5.97 -10.24 -10.44
CA TRP A 111 -7.37 -9.94 -10.80
C TRP A 111 -7.66 -8.43 -10.85
N THR A 112 -7.04 -7.65 -9.97
CA THR A 112 -7.30 -6.20 -9.87
C THR A 112 -6.60 -5.41 -10.96
N TYR A 113 -5.38 -5.81 -11.34
CA TYR A 113 -4.47 -5.03 -12.18
C TYR A 113 -4.03 -5.75 -13.44
N GLY A 114 -4.38 -7.02 -13.61
CA GLY A 114 -4.04 -7.79 -14.80
C GLY A 114 -4.70 -7.22 -16.05
N ALA A 115 -3.98 -7.26 -17.17
CA ALA A 115 -4.48 -6.84 -18.46
C ALA A 115 -5.60 -7.76 -18.97
N GLU A 116 -6.57 -7.20 -19.66
CA GLU A 116 -7.59 -7.97 -20.39
C GLU A 116 -6.95 -8.66 -21.63
N ASP A 117 -7.61 -9.73 -22.13
CA ASP A 117 -7.09 -10.56 -23.22
C ASP A 117 -6.82 -9.77 -24.54
N ASP A 118 -7.47 -8.63 -24.74
CA ASP A 118 -7.37 -7.78 -25.91
C ASP A 118 -6.53 -6.50 -25.68
N GLU A 119 -5.90 -6.36 -24.53
CA GLU A 119 -5.01 -5.23 -24.22
C GLU A 119 -3.68 -5.36 -25.00
N GLU A 120 -3.38 -4.37 -25.83
CA GLU A 120 -2.18 -4.38 -26.70
C GLU A 120 -0.94 -3.74 -26.04
N ASP A 121 -1.13 -2.78 -25.14
CA ASP A 121 -0.03 -2.05 -24.50
C ASP A 121 0.14 -2.51 -23.04
N THR A 122 0.94 -3.54 -22.88
CA THR A 122 1.14 -4.22 -21.60
C THR A 122 2.59 -4.22 -21.15
N ILE A 123 2.79 -4.40 -19.84
CA ILE A 123 4.08 -4.59 -19.18
C ILE A 123 4.05 -5.83 -18.29
N GLU A 124 5.23 -6.44 -18.10
CA GLU A 124 5.47 -7.43 -17.07
C GLU A 124 5.84 -6.71 -15.76
N TYR A 125 5.01 -6.84 -14.74
CA TYR A 125 5.19 -6.18 -13.44
C TYR A 125 5.57 -7.19 -12.36
N PRO A 126 6.86 -7.27 -11.94
CA PRO A 126 7.33 -8.27 -11.00
C PRO A 126 6.95 -7.91 -9.56
N LEU A 127 6.32 -8.84 -8.86
CA LEU A 127 5.89 -8.75 -7.46
C LEU A 127 6.58 -9.78 -6.55
N GLY A 128 7.54 -10.54 -7.07
CA GLY A 128 8.22 -11.59 -6.31
C GLY A 128 8.91 -11.09 -5.05
N TYR A 129 9.44 -9.85 -5.07
CA TYR A 129 10.04 -9.22 -3.89
C TYR A 129 9.05 -9.13 -2.72
N PHE A 130 7.77 -8.84 -3.01
CA PHE A 130 6.72 -8.68 -2.01
C PHE A 130 6.23 -10.03 -1.47
N PHE A 131 5.98 -11.01 -2.36
CA PHE A 131 5.36 -12.29 -1.99
C PHE A 131 6.34 -13.31 -1.44
N VAL A 132 7.54 -13.39 -1.98
CA VAL A 132 8.54 -14.43 -1.66
C VAL A 132 9.94 -13.88 -1.39
N GLY A 133 10.15 -12.57 -1.47
CA GLY A 133 11.46 -11.94 -1.26
C GLY A 133 12.44 -12.16 -2.41
N ASP A 134 11.96 -12.54 -3.59
CA ASP A 134 12.75 -12.82 -4.78
C ASP A 134 12.04 -12.22 -6.02
N ASN A 135 12.57 -11.10 -6.51
CA ASN A 135 11.98 -10.37 -7.64
C ASN A 135 12.21 -11.07 -9.00
N GLU A 136 13.09 -12.07 -9.05
CA GLU A 136 13.32 -12.87 -10.28
C GLU A 136 12.35 -14.07 -10.38
N ASN A 137 11.47 -14.26 -9.41
CA ASN A 137 10.51 -15.35 -9.41
C ASN A 137 9.36 -15.08 -10.39
N GLU A 138 9.38 -15.77 -11.52
CA GLU A 138 8.41 -15.64 -12.63
C GLU A 138 6.97 -16.05 -12.24
N ASP A 139 6.77 -16.80 -11.14
CA ASP A 139 5.44 -17.19 -10.67
C ASP A 139 4.67 -15.99 -10.05
N TYR A 140 5.35 -14.88 -9.78
CA TYR A 140 4.80 -13.66 -9.19
C TYR A 140 4.98 -12.43 -10.08
N VAL A 141 4.65 -12.57 -11.35
CA VAL A 141 4.65 -11.48 -12.35
C VAL A 141 3.22 -11.27 -12.82
N ILE A 142 2.77 -10.03 -12.83
CA ILE A 142 1.48 -9.63 -13.40
C ILE A 142 1.73 -9.01 -14.78
N THR A 143 1.05 -9.51 -15.82
CA THR A 143 0.94 -8.79 -17.08
C THR A 143 -0.14 -7.73 -16.93
N ALA A 144 0.23 -6.46 -16.91
CA ALA A 144 -0.68 -5.35 -16.64
C ALA A 144 -0.68 -4.34 -17.79
N PRO A 145 -1.74 -3.53 -17.95
CA PRO A 145 -1.70 -2.36 -18.84
C PRO A 145 -0.49 -1.48 -18.53
N ALA A 146 0.20 -0.98 -19.56
CA ALA A 146 1.46 -0.26 -19.38
C ALA A 146 1.33 0.98 -18.47
N GLU A 147 0.18 1.63 -18.47
CA GLU A 147 -0.11 2.77 -17.61
C GLU A 147 -0.06 2.43 -16.10
N GLN A 148 -0.27 1.18 -15.73
CA GLN A 148 -0.23 0.75 -14.33
C GLN A 148 1.16 0.89 -13.68
N ALA A 149 2.22 1.07 -14.47
CA ALA A 149 3.55 1.44 -13.99
C ALA A 149 3.59 2.78 -13.23
N HIS A 150 2.61 3.64 -13.44
CA HIS A 150 2.49 4.95 -12.78
C HIS A 150 1.05 5.24 -12.31
N ARG A 151 0.29 4.19 -12.00
CA ARG A 151 -1.08 4.30 -11.51
C ARG A 151 -1.30 3.44 -10.25
N GLN A 152 -2.49 2.86 -10.09
CA GLN A 152 -2.91 2.17 -8.87
C GLN A 152 -2.00 0.99 -8.52
N LEU A 153 -1.56 0.19 -9.51
CA LEU A 153 -0.65 -0.94 -9.25
C LEU A 153 0.66 -0.46 -8.62
N SER A 154 1.31 0.56 -9.21
CA SER A 154 2.56 1.10 -8.67
C SER A 154 2.36 1.81 -7.32
N ALA A 155 1.20 2.39 -7.05
CA ALA A 155 0.88 2.97 -5.75
C ALA A 155 0.74 1.90 -4.65
N GLN A 156 0.15 0.75 -4.97
CA GLN A 156 -0.01 -0.37 -4.02
C GLN A 156 1.24 -1.22 -3.88
N TYR A 157 1.97 -1.43 -4.97
CA TYR A 157 3.16 -2.27 -5.04
C TYR A 157 4.30 -1.51 -5.73
N PRO A 158 4.94 -0.56 -5.03
CA PRO A 158 6.07 0.18 -5.59
C PRO A 158 7.17 -0.79 -6.03
N SER A 159 7.91 -0.44 -7.07
CA SER A 159 9.00 -1.26 -7.58
C SER A 159 10.09 -1.48 -6.53
N GLN A 160 10.89 -2.53 -6.68
CA GLN A 160 12.04 -2.78 -5.78
C GLN A 160 12.98 -1.57 -5.72
N GLU A 161 13.21 -0.89 -6.86
CA GLU A 161 14.03 0.32 -6.91
C GLU A 161 13.45 1.47 -6.08
N GLU A 162 12.13 1.66 -6.10
CA GLU A 162 11.45 2.67 -5.29
C GLU A 162 11.52 2.33 -3.80
N ILE A 163 11.40 1.06 -3.44
CA ILE A 163 11.57 0.59 -2.06
C ILE A 163 13.00 0.83 -1.58
N ASP A 164 14.00 0.48 -2.39
CA ASP A 164 15.42 0.59 -2.03
C ASP A 164 15.86 2.05 -1.78
N ARG A 165 15.25 3.02 -2.47
CA ARG A 165 15.49 4.45 -2.23
C ARG A 165 14.58 5.08 -1.17
N SER A 166 13.62 4.33 -0.63
CA SER A 166 12.69 4.80 0.40
C SER A 166 13.30 4.71 1.79
N ALA A 167 12.79 5.51 2.72
CA ALA A 167 13.23 5.53 4.11
C ALA A 167 12.09 5.24 5.07
N VAL A 168 12.32 4.31 6.00
CA VAL A 168 11.39 4.06 7.10
C VAL A 168 11.58 5.15 8.16
N MET A 169 10.50 5.77 8.60
CA MET A 169 10.53 6.74 9.69
C MET A 169 11.05 6.09 10.96
N MET A 170 12.10 6.65 11.51
CA MET A 170 12.75 6.16 12.73
C MET A 170 12.33 6.95 13.95
N TYR A 171 12.52 6.35 15.12
CA TYR A 171 12.36 7.05 16.38
C TYR A 171 13.42 8.16 16.50
N PHE A 172 12.97 9.35 16.91
CA PHE A 172 13.85 10.46 17.24
C PHE A 172 14.01 10.51 18.76
N ASP A 173 15.24 10.58 19.21
CA ASP A 173 15.54 10.89 20.62
C ASP A 173 15.20 12.34 20.95
N ASP A 174 15.36 12.73 22.23
CA ASP A 174 15.01 14.07 22.69
C ASP A 174 15.80 15.18 21.96
N GLU A 175 17.05 14.91 21.59
CA GLU A 175 17.89 15.86 20.83
C GLU A 175 17.40 15.98 19.38
N GLY A 176 17.12 14.87 18.73
CA GLY A 176 16.54 14.83 17.37
C GLY A 176 15.20 15.55 17.31
N ASN A 177 14.30 15.29 18.27
CA ASN A 177 13.02 15.97 18.39
C ASN A 177 13.19 17.49 18.61
N ALA A 178 14.14 17.90 19.46
CA ALA A 178 14.41 19.32 19.69
C ALA A 178 14.91 20.01 18.43
N ASN A 179 15.79 19.35 17.66
CA ASN A 179 16.33 19.87 16.40
C ASN A 179 15.23 20.03 15.35
N ILE A 180 14.38 19.02 15.17
CA ILE A 180 13.25 19.08 14.23
C ILE A 180 12.29 20.20 14.60
N ASN A 181 11.92 20.34 15.88
CA ASN A 181 11.04 21.40 16.34
C ASN A 181 11.63 22.80 16.18
N GLN A 182 12.95 22.95 16.04
CA GLN A 182 13.60 24.24 15.75
C GLN A 182 13.61 24.56 14.24
N MET A 183 13.41 23.55 13.39
CA MET A 183 13.38 23.74 11.92
C MET A 183 12.01 24.19 11.42
N TRP A 184 10.98 24.02 12.23
CA TRP A 184 9.59 24.43 11.97
C TRP A 184 9.22 25.67 12.79
#